data_faf9f2d8ee3547b3cb152bcd2e1ae44b
#
_entry.id   faf9f2d8ee3547b3cb152bcd2e1ae44b
#
_cell.length_a   1.000
_cell.length_b   1.000
_cell.length_c   1.000
_cell.angle_alpha   90.00
_cell.angle_beta   90.00
_cell.angle_gamma   90.00
#
_symmetry.space_group_name_H-M   'P 1'
#
loop_
_entity.id
_entity.type
_entity.pdbx_description
1 polymer ?
#
loop_
_entity_poly.entity_id
_entity_poly.type
_entity_poly.pdbx_seq_one_letter_code
_entity_poly.pdbx_strand_id
1 'polypeptide(L)'
;LASVDPDRPLYRVLTSNLFAVSPTAAREIAARVTGDPEAEADTASPDDVAQALARLFAPLEDGTWSPQVARDEEGHVIAFAPYELHQFPRTEPVAAISEAMWLYFQQRLTADAYAAARRRVHDLIREAQSRVEHALEQVRRQRVDQEQVTALRQAGELLLTYQSRIDRGAREITVPGFDGEPRTIDLDPQLTPVENAQAY
;
A
#
# COMPACT_ATOMS: atom_id res chain seq x y z
N LEU A 1 43.41 -4.41 10.65
CA LEU A 1 42.00 -4.82 10.49
C LEU A 1 41.30 -4.60 11.83
N ALA A 2 40.43 -3.59 11.91
CA ALA A 2 39.58 -3.38 13.08
C ALA A 2 38.81 -4.68 13.35
N SER A 3 38.52 -5.00 14.61
CA SER A 3 37.80 -6.21 15.02
C SER A 3 36.50 -6.32 14.25
N VAL A 4 36.49 -7.22 13.29
CA VAL A 4 35.27 -7.55 12.51
C VAL A 4 34.41 -8.39 13.43
N ASP A 5 33.14 -8.02 13.55
CA ASP A 5 32.14 -8.82 14.24
C ASP A 5 32.00 -10.18 13.50
N PRO A 6 32.31 -11.30 14.16
CA PRO A 6 32.38 -12.62 13.51
C PRO A 6 30.99 -13.07 12.98
N ASP A 7 29.92 -12.70 13.65
CA ASP A 7 28.52 -13.07 13.31
C ASP A 7 27.94 -12.20 12.16
N ARG A 8 28.73 -11.24 11.65
CA ARG A 8 28.27 -10.37 10.57
C ARG A 8 28.46 -11.05 9.21
N PRO A 9 27.50 -11.00 8.29
CA PRO A 9 27.63 -11.55 6.94
C PRO A 9 28.88 -11.02 6.22
N LEU A 10 29.66 -11.92 5.62
CA LEU A 10 30.92 -11.60 4.96
C LEU A 10 30.79 -10.50 3.91
N TYR A 11 29.73 -10.54 3.09
CA TYR A 11 29.51 -9.51 2.08
C TYR A 11 29.34 -8.10 2.66
N ARG A 12 28.76 -7.97 3.87
CA ARG A 12 28.63 -6.68 4.57
C ARG A 12 29.97 -6.18 5.07
N VAL A 13 30.82 -7.09 5.53
CA VAL A 13 32.16 -6.75 5.94
C VAL A 13 32.96 -6.24 4.75
N LEU A 14 32.89 -6.94 3.62
CA LEU A 14 33.58 -6.55 2.38
C LEU A 14 33.11 -5.19 1.87
N THR A 15 31.81 -4.96 1.77
CA THR A 15 31.26 -3.68 1.31
C THR A 15 31.54 -2.50 2.23
N SER A 16 31.71 -2.75 3.55
CA SER A 16 32.01 -1.69 4.53
C SER A 16 33.47 -1.31 4.57
N ASN A 17 34.35 -2.24 4.23
CA ASN A 17 35.81 -2.07 4.42
C ASN A 17 36.57 -1.94 3.09
N LEU A 18 36.00 -2.36 1.97
CA LEU A 18 36.65 -2.28 0.65
C LEU A 18 35.97 -1.22 -0.22
N PHE A 19 36.79 -0.33 -0.75
CA PHE A 19 36.32 0.68 -1.69
C PHE A 19 35.99 0.02 -3.04
N ALA A 20 34.90 0.50 -3.69
CA ALA A 20 34.43 0.06 -5.01
C ALA A 20 33.98 -1.42 -5.13
N VAL A 21 33.79 -2.12 -4.03
CA VAL A 21 33.16 -3.44 -4.03
C VAL A 21 31.65 -3.30 -3.84
N SER A 22 30.89 -3.63 -4.88
CA SER A 22 29.43 -3.60 -4.82
C SER A 22 28.87 -4.75 -3.98
N PRO A 23 27.64 -4.64 -3.43
CA PRO A 23 27.00 -5.75 -2.73
C PRO A 23 26.91 -7.06 -3.54
N THR A 24 26.72 -6.96 -4.86
CA THR A 24 26.71 -8.12 -5.76
C THR A 24 28.08 -8.75 -5.87
N ALA A 25 29.14 -7.95 -6.04
CA ALA A 25 30.52 -8.47 -6.07
C ALA A 25 30.93 -9.08 -4.72
N ALA A 26 30.53 -8.46 -3.62
CA ALA A 26 30.82 -8.98 -2.29
C ALA A 26 30.16 -10.32 -2.01
N ARG A 27 28.88 -10.50 -2.42
CA ARG A 27 28.20 -11.79 -2.32
C ARG A 27 28.81 -12.84 -3.25
N GLU A 28 29.27 -12.44 -4.42
CA GLU A 28 29.98 -13.34 -5.33
C GLU A 28 31.29 -13.84 -4.71
N ILE A 29 32.05 -12.97 -4.05
CA ILE A 29 33.25 -13.34 -3.33
C ILE A 29 32.92 -14.33 -2.20
N ALA A 30 31.88 -14.05 -1.40
CA ALA A 30 31.43 -14.95 -0.34
C ALA A 30 31.05 -16.33 -0.91
N ALA A 31 30.21 -16.36 -1.97
CA ALA A 31 29.83 -17.61 -2.63
C ALA A 31 31.02 -18.40 -3.18
N ARG A 32 32.05 -17.76 -3.73
CA ARG A 32 33.26 -18.42 -4.24
C ARG A 32 34.12 -19.00 -3.13
N VAL A 33 34.13 -18.37 -1.95
CA VAL A 33 34.96 -18.81 -0.83
C VAL A 33 34.27 -19.88 0.00
N THR A 34 33.00 -19.69 0.30
CA THR A 34 32.25 -20.52 1.27
C THR A 34 31.16 -21.41 0.63
N GLY A 35 30.78 -21.14 -0.60
CA GLY A 35 29.62 -21.75 -1.25
C GLY A 35 28.29 -21.06 -0.92
N ASP A 36 28.27 -20.11 0.02
CA ASP A 36 27.07 -19.37 0.43
C ASP A 36 27.29 -17.85 0.32
N PRO A 37 26.50 -17.12 -0.47
CA PRO A 37 26.61 -15.66 -0.61
C PRO A 37 26.29 -14.87 0.66
N GLU A 38 25.57 -15.48 1.63
CA GLU A 38 25.16 -14.86 2.89
C GLU A 38 25.99 -15.37 4.10
N ALA A 39 27.04 -16.18 3.86
CA ALA A 39 27.88 -16.75 4.90
C ALA A 39 28.43 -15.71 5.87
N GLU A 40 28.66 -16.11 7.12
CA GLU A 40 29.25 -15.28 8.17
C GLU A 40 30.75 -15.06 7.94
N ALA A 41 31.29 -13.96 8.46
CA ALA A 41 32.64 -13.55 8.17
C ALA A 41 33.73 -14.48 8.76
N ASP A 42 33.41 -15.20 9.84
CA ASP A 42 34.31 -16.17 10.51
C ASP A 42 34.48 -17.49 9.71
N THR A 43 33.53 -17.77 8.77
CA THR A 43 33.60 -18.98 7.92
C THR A 43 34.63 -18.90 6.81
N ALA A 44 35.20 -17.71 6.56
CA ALA A 44 36.16 -17.47 5.47
C ALA A 44 37.52 -17.02 5.97
N SER A 45 38.58 -17.61 5.45
CA SER A 45 39.91 -17.10 5.75
C SER A 45 40.21 -15.81 4.99
N PRO A 46 40.96 -14.84 5.59
CA PRO A 46 41.35 -13.62 4.90
C PRO A 46 42.13 -13.86 3.60
N ASP A 47 42.92 -14.91 3.56
CA ASP A 47 43.74 -15.27 2.39
C ASP A 47 42.87 -15.79 1.23
N ASP A 48 41.88 -16.61 1.54
CA ASP A 48 40.90 -17.09 0.53
C ASP A 48 40.05 -15.95 -0.04
N VAL A 49 39.63 -15.03 0.82
CA VAL A 49 38.91 -13.80 0.40
C VAL A 49 39.81 -12.94 -0.51
N ALA A 50 41.07 -12.72 -0.13
CA ALA A 50 42.02 -11.95 -0.95
C ALA A 50 42.25 -12.61 -2.32
N GLN A 51 42.40 -13.96 -2.35
CA GLN A 51 42.55 -14.70 -3.59
C GLN A 51 41.29 -14.65 -4.47
N ALA A 52 40.08 -14.80 -3.87
CA ALA A 52 38.84 -14.70 -4.61
C ALA A 52 38.62 -13.29 -5.19
N LEU A 53 38.97 -12.25 -4.43
CA LEU A 53 38.96 -10.88 -4.88
C LEU A 53 39.91 -10.67 -6.08
N ALA A 54 41.14 -11.12 -5.98
CA ALA A 54 42.13 -11.01 -7.06
C ALA A 54 41.64 -11.73 -8.34
N ARG A 55 41.09 -12.93 -8.21
CA ARG A 55 40.53 -13.68 -9.36
C ARG A 55 39.30 -13.00 -9.97
N LEU A 56 38.45 -12.38 -9.15
CA LEU A 56 37.25 -11.68 -9.64
C LEU A 56 37.62 -10.49 -10.50
N PHE A 57 38.68 -9.77 -10.16
CA PHE A 57 39.10 -8.57 -10.85
C PHE A 57 40.28 -8.77 -11.84
N ALA A 58 40.83 -9.97 -11.95
CA ALA A 58 41.88 -10.27 -12.93
C ALA A 58 41.51 -9.88 -14.39
N PRO A 59 40.25 -10.03 -14.85
CA PRO A 59 39.83 -9.58 -16.17
C PRO A 59 39.99 -8.08 -16.47
N LEU A 60 40.20 -7.24 -15.45
CA LEU A 60 40.54 -5.82 -15.65
C LEU A 60 41.94 -5.66 -16.29
N GLU A 61 42.83 -6.61 -16.03
CA GLU A 61 44.23 -6.56 -16.52
C GLU A 61 44.38 -7.27 -17.87
N ASP A 62 43.72 -8.40 -18.05
CA ASP A 62 43.89 -9.27 -19.23
C ASP A 62 42.74 -9.21 -20.24
N GLY A 63 41.62 -8.55 -19.90
CA GLY A 63 40.44 -8.39 -20.78
C GLY A 63 39.63 -9.67 -20.95
N THR A 64 39.80 -10.69 -20.15
CA THR A 64 39.15 -12.01 -20.26
C THR A 64 37.78 -12.04 -19.56
N TRP A 65 36.90 -11.13 -19.95
CA TRP A 65 35.54 -11.02 -19.37
C TRP A 65 34.67 -12.20 -19.76
N SER A 66 33.86 -12.70 -18.81
CA SER A 66 32.82 -13.72 -19.02
C SER A 66 31.45 -13.18 -18.56
N PRO A 67 30.81 -12.27 -19.33
CA PRO A 67 29.57 -11.64 -18.90
C PRO A 67 28.45 -12.65 -18.74
N GLN A 68 27.71 -12.53 -17.64
CA GLN A 68 26.55 -13.37 -17.34
C GLN A 68 25.36 -12.57 -16.84
N VAL A 69 24.17 -13.14 -17.02
CA VAL A 69 22.93 -12.74 -16.37
C VAL A 69 22.45 -13.86 -15.47
N ALA A 70 21.81 -13.49 -14.33
CA ALA A 70 21.09 -14.42 -13.47
C ALA A 70 19.60 -14.22 -13.64
N ARG A 71 18.84 -15.35 -13.64
CA ARG A 71 17.37 -15.33 -13.79
C ARG A 71 16.66 -15.95 -12.58
N ASP A 72 15.46 -15.41 -12.28
CA ASP A 72 14.54 -16.02 -11.33
C ASP A 72 13.80 -17.24 -11.92
N GLU A 73 12.83 -17.79 -11.17
CA GLU A 73 12.03 -18.94 -11.60
C GLU A 73 11.10 -18.61 -12.78
N GLU A 74 10.68 -17.35 -12.87
CA GLU A 74 9.83 -16.80 -13.93
C GLU A 74 10.62 -16.42 -15.21
N GLY A 75 11.95 -16.51 -15.17
CA GLY A 75 12.84 -16.20 -16.28
C GLY A 75 13.25 -14.73 -16.38
N HIS A 76 12.89 -13.89 -15.41
CA HIS A 76 13.29 -12.48 -15.37
C HIS A 76 14.76 -12.34 -14.98
N VAL A 77 15.45 -11.39 -15.60
CA VAL A 77 16.83 -11.08 -15.24
C VAL A 77 16.88 -10.31 -13.93
N ILE A 78 17.44 -10.93 -12.89
CA ILE A 78 17.54 -10.39 -11.53
C ILE A 78 18.89 -9.77 -11.21
N ALA A 79 19.95 -10.22 -11.91
CA ALA A 79 21.30 -9.68 -11.76
C ALA A 79 22.10 -9.84 -13.05
N PHE A 80 23.17 -9.08 -13.18
CA PHE A 80 24.14 -9.21 -14.24
C PHE A 80 25.54 -8.86 -13.72
N ALA A 81 26.57 -9.45 -14.33
CA ALA A 81 27.97 -9.13 -14.02
C ALA A 81 28.85 -9.35 -15.25
N PRO A 82 30.06 -8.74 -15.29
CA PRO A 82 31.03 -9.00 -16.34
C PRO A 82 31.86 -10.28 -16.12
N TYR A 83 31.51 -11.06 -15.09
CA TYR A 83 32.16 -12.30 -14.66
C TYR A 83 31.10 -13.36 -14.35
N GLU A 84 31.56 -14.60 -14.17
CA GLU A 84 30.69 -15.73 -13.79
C GLU A 84 30.05 -15.51 -12.40
N LEU A 85 28.73 -15.76 -12.33
CA LEU A 85 27.90 -15.58 -11.15
C LEU A 85 27.62 -16.91 -10.47
N HIS A 86 28.37 -17.24 -9.39
CA HIS A 86 28.19 -18.47 -8.61
C HIS A 86 27.15 -18.32 -7.49
N GLN A 87 26.82 -17.10 -7.12
CA GLN A 87 25.82 -16.82 -6.07
C GLN A 87 24.38 -17.08 -6.48
N PHE A 88 24.11 -17.36 -7.76
CA PHE A 88 22.77 -17.61 -8.28
C PHE A 88 22.64 -19.01 -8.88
N PRO A 89 21.52 -19.70 -8.66
CA PRO A 89 21.33 -21.06 -9.14
C PRO A 89 21.11 -21.16 -10.67
N ARG A 90 20.68 -20.06 -11.30
CA ARG A 90 20.37 -20.00 -12.75
C ARG A 90 21.10 -18.84 -13.37
N THR A 91 22.17 -19.14 -14.07
CA THR A 91 22.99 -18.15 -14.78
C THR A 91 23.11 -18.54 -16.25
N GLU A 92 23.25 -17.53 -17.10
CA GLU A 92 23.33 -17.66 -18.56
C GLU A 92 24.43 -16.72 -19.06
N PRO A 93 25.41 -17.24 -19.84
CA PRO A 93 26.42 -16.39 -20.46
C PRO A 93 25.80 -15.54 -21.57
N VAL A 94 26.29 -14.32 -21.74
CA VAL A 94 25.90 -13.39 -22.81
C VAL A 94 27.13 -12.91 -23.57
N ALA A 95 26.93 -12.47 -24.82
CA ALA A 95 28.05 -12.10 -25.69
C ALA A 95 28.83 -10.85 -25.20
N ALA A 96 28.12 -9.91 -24.52
CA ALA A 96 28.72 -8.68 -24.05
C ALA A 96 27.99 -8.16 -22.79
N ILE A 97 28.72 -7.41 -21.95
CA ILE A 97 28.12 -6.78 -20.75
C ILE A 97 27.02 -5.77 -21.12
N SER A 98 27.10 -5.12 -22.26
CA SER A 98 26.07 -4.22 -22.78
C SER A 98 24.75 -4.94 -23.07
N GLU A 99 24.82 -6.19 -23.53
CA GLU A 99 23.64 -7.04 -23.71
C GLU A 99 23.02 -7.42 -22.35
N ALA A 100 23.86 -7.83 -21.38
CA ALA A 100 23.41 -8.12 -20.01
C ALA A 100 22.70 -6.92 -19.38
N MET A 101 23.30 -5.72 -19.52
CA MET A 101 22.68 -4.47 -19.04
C MET A 101 21.35 -4.19 -19.73
N TRP A 102 21.29 -4.34 -21.06
CA TRP A 102 20.06 -4.11 -21.81
C TRP A 102 18.94 -5.05 -21.36
N LEU A 103 19.18 -6.35 -21.23
CA LEU A 103 18.24 -7.35 -20.74
C LEU A 103 17.71 -7.01 -19.34
N TYR A 104 18.59 -6.57 -18.43
CA TYR A 104 18.23 -6.22 -17.05
C TYR A 104 17.38 -4.96 -16.98
N PHE A 105 17.77 -3.88 -17.67
CA PHE A 105 17.07 -2.60 -17.59
C PHE A 105 15.79 -2.56 -18.43
N GLN A 106 15.72 -3.26 -19.54
CA GLN A 106 14.51 -3.32 -20.36
C GLN A 106 13.30 -3.82 -19.56
N GLN A 107 13.47 -4.88 -18.80
CA GLN A 107 12.41 -5.43 -17.97
C GLN A 107 11.95 -4.46 -16.86
N ARG A 108 12.90 -3.76 -16.24
CA ARG A 108 12.60 -2.80 -15.18
C ARG A 108 11.93 -1.54 -15.67
N LEU A 109 12.40 -0.99 -16.78
CA LEU A 109 11.81 0.21 -17.39
C LEU A 109 10.34 -0.03 -17.79
N THR A 110 10.03 -1.18 -18.37
CA THR A 110 8.65 -1.54 -18.71
C THR A 110 7.80 -1.79 -17.48
N ALA A 111 8.31 -2.47 -16.46
CA ALA A 111 7.60 -2.73 -15.20
C ALA A 111 7.32 -1.44 -14.42
N ASP A 112 8.29 -0.53 -14.33
CA ASP A 112 8.14 0.75 -13.63
C ASP A 112 7.15 1.69 -14.34
N ALA A 113 7.20 1.78 -15.67
CA ALA A 113 6.26 2.57 -16.46
C ALA A 113 4.82 2.03 -16.31
N TYR A 114 4.64 0.71 -16.34
CA TYR A 114 3.34 0.08 -16.13
C TYR A 114 2.85 0.27 -14.70
N ALA A 115 3.71 0.10 -13.69
CA ALA A 115 3.37 0.31 -12.29
C ALA A 115 2.99 1.77 -11.98
N ALA A 116 3.66 2.74 -12.60
CA ALA A 116 3.33 4.15 -12.50
C ALA A 116 1.97 4.48 -13.14
N ALA A 117 1.70 3.96 -14.33
CA ALA A 117 0.42 4.11 -15.02
C ALA A 117 -0.72 3.48 -14.22
N ARG A 118 -0.52 2.27 -13.69
CA ARG A 118 -1.50 1.56 -12.85
C ARG A 118 -1.81 2.34 -11.56
N ARG A 119 -0.80 2.88 -10.88
CA ARG A 119 -1.01 3.72 -9.68
C ARG A 119 -1.86 4.93 -10.00
N ARG A 120 -1.55 5.65 -11.08
CA ARG A 120 -2.31 6.84 -11.51
C ARG A 120 -3.79 6.52 -11.79
N VAL A 121 -4.08 5.39 -12.43
CA VAL A 121 -5.46 4.93 -12.67
C VAL A 121 -6.16 4.59 -11.36
N HIS A 122 -5.48 3.89 -10.45
CA HIS A 122 -6.03 3.58 -9.13
C HIS A 122 -6.37 4.85 -8.33
N ASP A 123 -5.52 5.86 -8.35
CA ASP A 123 -5.75 7.11 -7.64
C ASP A 123 -6.95 7.87 -8.20
N LEU A 124 -7.11 7.91 -9.53
CA LEU A 124 -8.29 8.49 -10.19
C LEU A 124 -9.59 7.76 -9.82
N ILE A 125 -9.56 6.43 -9.75
CA ILE A 125 -10.72 5.63 -9.34
C ILE A 125 -11.09 5.92 -7.88
N ARG A 126 -10.13 5.95 -6.97
CA ARG A 126 -10.38 6.27 -5.55
C ARG A 126 -10.96 7.66 -5.38
N GLU A 127 -10.43 8.65 -6.09
CA GLU A 127 -10.94 10.01 -6.05
C GLU A 127 -12.39 10.09 -6.57
N ALA A 128 -12.71 9.38 -7.65
CA ALA A 128 -14.07 9.30 -8.16
C ALA A 128 -15.02 8.61 -7.17
N GLN A 129 -14.61 7.50 -6.57
CA GLN A 129 -15.39 6.79 -5.54
C GLN A 129 -15.65 7.70 -4.34
N SER A 130 -14.64 8.37 -3.80
CA SER A 130 -14.80 9.29 -2.66
C SER A 130 -15.78 10.41 -2.96
N ARG A 131 -15.73 11.00 -4.16
CA ARG A 131 -16.69 12.04 -4.57
C ARG A 131 -18.14 11.52 -4.60
N VAL A 132 -18.36 10.32 -5.13
CA VAL A 132 -19.69 9.69 -5.18
C VAL A 132 -20.19 9.35 -3.77
N GLU A 133 -19.34 8.81 -2.91
CA GLU A 133 -19.68 8.49 -1.51
C GLU A 133 -20.08 9.75 -0.73
N HIS A 134 -19.32 10.83 -0.85
CA HIS A 134 -19.69 12.12 -0.23
C HIS A 134 -21.01 12.67 -0.76
N ALA A 135 -21.25 12.63 -2.08
CA ALA A 135 -22.49 13.08 -2.66
C ALA A 135 -23.69 12.24 -2.17
N LEU A 136 -23.52 10.91 -2.10
CA LEU A 136 -24.54 10.00 -1.59
C LEU A 136 -24.88 10.29 -0.11
N GLU A 137 -23.86 10.54 0.70
CA GLU A 137 -24.05 10.87 2.11
C GLU A 137 -24.79 12.21 2.29
N GLN A 138 -24.48 13.22 1.50
CA GLN A 138 -25.22 14.49 1.49
C GLN A 138 -26.69 14.28 1.13
N VAL A 139 -26.98 13.53 0.06
CA VAL A 139 -28.36 13.23 -0.35
C VAL A 139 -29.11 12.46 0.75
N ARG A 140 -28.47 11.48 1.39
CA ARG A 140 -29.07 10.74 2.51
C ARG A 140 -29.43 11.67 3.68
N ARG A 141 -28.53 12.58 4.06
CA ARG A 141 -28.80 13.55 5.14
C ARG A 141 -29.97 14.46 4.78
N GLN A 142 -29.98 15.01 3.57
CA GLN A 142 -31.09 15.84 3.11
C GLN A 142 -32.44 15.10 3.12
N ARG A 143 -32.43 13.82 2.75
CA ARG A 143 -33.63 12.99 2.77
C ARG A 143 -34.17 12.76 4.19
N VAL A 144 -33.30 12.52 5.15
CA VAL A 144 -33.65 12.37 6.57
C VAL A 144 -34.26 13.68 7.11
N ASP A 145 -33.62 14.81 6.83
CA ASP A 145 -34.15 16.12 7.23
C ASP A 145 -35.52 16.40 6.64
N GLN A 146 -35.76 16.04 5.39
CA GLN A 146 -37.04 16.23 4.73
C GLN A 146 -38.13 15.30 5.29
N GLU A 147 -37.82 14.08 5.65
CA GLU A 147 -38.71 13.15 6.34
C GLU A 147 -39.07 13.67 7.74
N GLN A 148 -38.13 14.22 8.48
CA GLN A 148 -38.35 14.83 9.79
C GLN A 148 -39.27 16.08 9.68
N VAL A 149 -38.98 16.97 8.74
CA VAL A 149 -39.80 18.15 8.48
C VAL A 149 -41.23 17.74 8.12
N THR A 150 -41.39 16.72 7.30
CA THR A 150 -42.75 16.21 6.93
C THR A 150 -43.46 15.63 8.14
N ALA A 151 -42.76 14.88 8.99
CA ALA A 151 -43.35 14.30 10.21
C ALA A 151 -43.77 15.38 11.22
N LEU A 152 -42.91 16.39 11.44
CA LEU A 152 -43.26 17.54 12.30
C LEU A 152 -44.45 18.31 11.77
N ARG A 153 -44.49 18.61 10.47
CA ARG A 153 -45.62 19.29 9.86
C ARG A 153 -46.91 18.49 10.01
N GLN A 154 -46.89 17.17 9.79
CA GLN A 154 -48.04 16.31 10.00
C GLN A 154 -48.52 16.29 11.45
N ALA A 155 -47.59 16.29 12.41
CA ALA A 155 -47.94 16.39 13.83
C ALA A 155 -48.66 17.70 14.15
N GLY A 156 -48.16 18.84 13.66
CA GLY A 156 -48.80 20.14 13.82
C GLY A 156 -50.21 20.18 13.18
N GLU A 157 -50.39 19.64 11.98
CA GLU A 157 -51.68 19.54 11.31
C GLU A 157 -52.68 18.65 12.06
N LEU A 158 -52.22 17.52 12.64
CA LEU A 158 -53.03 16.66 13.49
C LEU A 158 -53.46 17.35 14.77
N LEU A 159 -52.56 18.10 15.41
CA LEU A 159 -52.90 18.86 16.63
C LEU A 159 -53.97 19.93 16.36
N LEU A 160 -53.93 20.62 15.22
CA LEU A 160 -54.96 21.57 14.82
C LEU A 160 -56.31 20.85 14.56
N THR A 161 -56.28 19.71 13.90
CA THR A 161 -57.45 18.93 13.56
C THR A 161 -58.17 18.39 14.82
N TYR A 162 -57.41 17.92 15.78
CA TYR A 162 -57.95 17.31 17.02
C TYR A 162 -57.89 18.22 18.23
N GLN A 163 -57.70 19.54 18.07
CA GLN A 163 -57.54 20.52 19.16
C GLN A 163 -58.66 20.45 20.21
N SER A 164 -59.89 20.12 19.81
CA SER A 164 -61.05 19.99 20.73
C SER A 164 -61.00 18.76 21.63
N ARG A 165 -60.07 17.81 21.35
CA ARG A 165 -59.90 16.59 22.13
C ARG A 165 -58.66 16.67 23.05
N ILE A 166 -57.92 17.78 23.03
CA ILE A 166 -56.74 17.98 23.86
C ILE A 166 -57.18 18.63 25.17
N ASP A 167 -57.02 17.90 26.24
CA ASP A 167 -57.26 18.43 27.58
C ASP A 167 -56.18 19.46 27.97
N ARG A 168 -56.60 20.48 28.74
CA ARG A 168 -55.70 21.51 29.21
C ARG A 168 -54.63 20.92 30.14
N GLY A 169 -53.38 21.07 29.82
CA GLY A 169 -52.27 20.51 30.63
C GLY A 169 -51.90 19.06 30.25
N ALA A 170 -52.43 18.51 29.16
CA ALA A 170 -52.00 17.22 28.64
C ALA A 170 -50.55 17.26 28.22
N ARG A 171 -49.82 16.16 28.37
CA ARG A 171 -48.42 15.99 28.00
C ARG A 171 -48.25 15.25 26.66
N GLU A 172 -49.26 14.56 26.23
CA GLU A 172 -49.31 13.80 24.99
C GLU A 172 -50.77 13.62 24.52
N ILE A 173 -50.93 13.40 23.24
CA ILE A 173 -52.19 12.96 22.67
C ILE A 173 -51.96 11.87 21.65
N THR A 174 -52.82 10.82 21.67
CA THR A 174 -52.83 9.78 20.65
C THR A 174 -54.03 9.98 19.75
N VAL A 175 -53.77 10.24 18.47
CA VAL A 175 -54.79 10.49 17.45
C VAL A 175 -54.54 9.62 16.21
N PRO A 176 -55.59 9.29 15.41
CA PRO A 176 -55.38 8.65 14.13
C PRO A 176 -54.56 9.57 13.21
N GLY A 177 -53.48 9.05 12.62
CA GLY A 177 -52.72 9.72 11.58
C GLY A 177 -53.50 9.80 10.26
N PHE A 178 -52.98 10.49 9.27
CA PHE A 178 -53.56 10.57 7.91
C PHE A 178 -53.59 9.22 7.20
N ASP A 179 -52.76 8.27 7.63
CA ASP A 179 -52.69 6.87 7.18
C ASP A 179 -53.66 5.93 7.94
N GLY A 180 -54.35 6.45 8.96
CA GLY A 180 -55.28 5.70 9.83
C GLY A 180 -54.58 5.01 11.01
N GLU A 181 -53.26 5.00 11.06
CA GLU A 181 -52.49 4.42 12.17
C GLU A 181 -52.45 5.39 13.37
N PRO A 182 -52.52 4.89 14.63
CA PRO A 182 -52.46 5.74 15.80
C PRO A 182 -51.07 6.39 15.94
N ARG A 183 -51.06 7.71 16.14
CA ARG A 183 -49.83 8.49 16.36
C ARG A 183 -49.93 9.22 17.69
N THR A 184 -48.89 9.06 18.52
CA THR A 184 -48.74 9.80 19.75
C THR A 184 -47.86 11.03 19.50
N ILE A 185 -48.35 12.18 19.90
CA ILE A 185 -47.71 13.49 19.72
C ILE A 185 -47.51 14.07 21.11
N ASP A 186 -46.27 14.43 21.40
CA ASP A 186 -45.89 15.08 22.67
C ASP A 186 -46.45 16.51 22.72
N LEU A 187 -46.80 16.97 23.92
CA LEU A 187 -47.35 18.29 24.14
C LEU A 187 -46.60 19.01 25.27
N ASP A 188 -46.42 20.30 25.13
CA ASP A 188 -46.06 21.15 26.24
C ASP A 188 -47.33 21.50 27.03
N PRO A 189 -47.45 21.05 28.30
CA PRO A 189 -48.64 21.29 29.14
C PRO A 189 -48.88 22.78 29.50
N GLN A 190 -47.86 23.63 29.24
CA GLN A 190 -47.98 25.07 29.48
C GLN A 190 -48.57 25.83 28.29
N LEU A 191 -48.57 25.20 27.10
CA LEU A 191 -49.05 25.79 25.86
C LEU A 191 -50.50 25.35 25.57
N THR A 192 -51.23 26.18 24.87
CA THR A 192 -52.53 25.82 24.32
C THR A 192 -52.35 24.82 23.15
N PRO A 193 -53.41 24.09 22.74
CA PRO A 193 -53.31 23.18 21.60
C PRO A 193 -52.85 23.86 20.30
N VAL A 194 -53.24 25.11 20.08
CA VAL A 194 -52.82 25.88 18.91
C VAL A 194 -51.34 26.28 19.01
N GLU A 195 -50.88 26.69 20.18
CA GLU A 195 -49.46 27.02 20.39
C GLU A 195 -48.56 25.78 20.28
N ASN A 196 -49.03 24.62 20.79
CA ASN A 196 -48.31 23.36 20.56
C ASN A 196 -48.21 23.02 19.07
N ALA A 197 -49.27 23.19 18.29
CA ALA A 197 -49.27 22.95 16.85
C ALA A 197 -48.32 23.90 16.08
N GLN A 198 -48.12 25.12 16.58
CA GLN A 198 -47.18 26.10 16.00
C GLN A 198 -45.71 25.81 16.36
N ALA A 199 -45.48 25.08 17.42
CA ALA A 199 -44.12 24.68 17.86
C ALA A 199 -43.54 23.52 17.05
N TYR A 200 -44.39 22.77 16.33
CA TYR A 200 -44.02 21.70 15.43
C TYR A 200 -43.69 22.22 14.02
#